data_1a2c57db5141f2310847add4e8da48ea
#
_entry.id   1a2c57db5141f2310847add4e8da48ea
#
_cell.length_a   1.000
_cell.length_b   1.000
_cell.length_c   1.000
_cell.angle_alpha   90.00
_cell.angle_beta   90.00
_cell.angle_gamma   90.00
#
_symmetry.space_group_name_H-M   'P 1'
#
loop_
_entity.id
_entity.type
_entity.pdbx_description
1 polymer ?
#
loop_
_entity_poly.entity_id
_entity_poly.type
_entity_poly.pdbx_seq_one_letter_code
_entity_poly.pdbx_strand_id
1 'polypeptide(L)'
;MKNAARGRPSGKFTQHRRLDRAREILERHPRGISLYELADALGVTVRTMRRYLSEIGAEYELESIPTRGGGQLLWRIRPGEVPRKLELRRTQAYALLAARKHFEPMRGSTLFEEIDLVVNRLFAFARRPGRGPNAGLSDARLEDRFLYLPHAPKNYAEKTQELDDLFQAVSDLRPLTLSYRSAARGAEERITIHPYALVLHRDSIYTVAHHVARGEIRTFVLDRMRDTECAATERFELPADFDVEAYFQGEFGIWRDPVARRVVIEFDATAAEYIRMRKVHATQKLQNLAGGGVRLTMTVGNLNPVVSWVLEWGRRARVVEPEELVERVREELKGALELYQDARPTKRRA
;
A
#
# COMPACT_ATOMS: atom_id res chain seq x y z
N MET A 1 -35.14 5.88 -34.34
CA MET A 1 -34.48 5.90 -33.03
C MET A 1 -33.91 4.51 -32.75
N LYS A 2 -32.59 4.34 -32.83
CA LYS A 2 -31.90 3.06 -32.71
C LYS A 2 -31.64 2.74 -31.24
N ASN A 3 -32.22 1.66 -30.73
CA ASN A 3 -31.89 1.07 -29.43
C ASN A 3 -30.42 0.63 -29.42
N ALA A 4 -29.60 1.33 -28.66
CA ALA A 4 -28.23 0.87 -28.36
C ALA A 4 -28.30 -0.33 -27.44
N ALA A 5 -27.92 -1.49 -27.95
CA ALA A 5 -27.74 -2.72 -27.19
C ALA A 5 -26.68 -2.47 -26.08
N ARG A 6 -27.12 -2.45 -24.81
CA ARG A 6 -26.23 -2.47 -23.65
C ARG A 6 -25.49 -3.81 -23.64
N GLY A 7 -24.24 -3.78 -24.07
CA GLY A 7 -23.33 -4.92 -24.01
C GLY A 7 -23.22 -5.43 -22.57
N ARG A 8 -23.45 -6.74 -22.36
CA ARG A 8 -23.20 -7.45 -21.10
C ARG A 8 -21.74 -7.28 -20.70
N PRO A 9 -21.40 -6.76 -19.54
CA PRO A 9 -20.05 -6.91 -19.00
C PRO A 9 -19.85 -8.40 -18.67
N SER A 10 -19.06 -9.07 -19.46
CA SER A 10 -18.71 -10.48 -19.27
C SER A 10 -17.60 -10.61 -18.25
N GLY A 11 -17.83 -11.33 -17.13
CA GLY A 11 -16.79 -11.76 -16.22
C GLY A 11 -17.37 -12.21 -14.87
N LYS A 12 -16.99 -13.40 -14.40
CA LYS A 12 -17.32 -13.94 -13.06
C LYS A 12 -16.97 -12.95 -11.94
N PHE A 13 -15.94 -12.13 -12.10
CA PHE A 13 -15.55 -11.07 -11.16
C PHE A 13 -16.61 -9.98 -10.96
N THR A 14 -17.39 -9.67 -11.98
CA THR A 14 -18.43 -8.64 -11.90
C THR A 14 -19.62 -9.10 -11.04
N GLN A 15 -19.96 -10.39 -11.08
CA GLN A 15 -21.07 -10.95 -10.28
C GLN A 15 -20.72 -10.95 -8.78
N HIS A 16 -19.52 -11.37 -8.42
CA HIS A 16 -19.07 -11.39 -7.02
C HIS A 16 -18.97 -10.00 -6.40
N ARG A 17 -18.45 -9.02 -7.13
CA ARG A 17 -18.45 -7.62 -6.68
C ARG A 17 -19.85 -7.07 -6.43
N ARG A 18 -20.82 -7.49 -7.23
CA ARG A 18 -22.22 -7.09 -7.04
C ARG A 18 -22.86 -7.76 -5.84
N LEU A 19 -22.52 -9.01 -5.53
CA LEU A 19 -22.93 -9.70 -4.31
C LEU A 19 -22.38 -9.03 -3.07
N ASP A 20 -21.07 -8.74 -3.06
CA ASP A 20 -20.41 -8.03 -1.95
C ASP A 20 -21.07 -6.65 -1.74
N ARG A 21 -21.34 -5.93 -2.83
CA ARG A 21 -22.01 -4.62 -2.77
C ARG A 21 -23.45 -4.72 -2.28
N ALA A 22 -24.20 -5.76 -2.68
CA ALA A 22 -25.55 -6.02 -2.17
C ALA A 22 -25.54 -6.24 -0.67
N ARG A 23 -24.58 -7.02 -0.17
CA ARG A 23 -24.40 -7.26 1.26
C ARG A 23 -24.08 -5.97 2.02
N GLU A 24 -23.12 -5.16 1.55
CA GLU A 24 -22.80 -3.87 2.16
C GLU A 24 -24.01 -2.93 2.26
N ILE A 25 -24.87 -2.93 1.23
CA ILE A 25 -26.09 -2.12 1.26
C ILE A 25 -27.05 -2.64 2.31
N LEU A 26 -27.24 -3.97 2.42
CA LEU A 26 -28.10 -4.58 3.44
C LEU A 26 -27.60 -4.29 4.86
N GLU A 27 -26.29 -4.37 5.10
CA GLU A 27 -25.67 -4.05 6.38
C GLU A 27 -25.87 -2.57 6.79
N ARG A 28 -25.83 -1.66 5.81
CA ARG A 28 -26.10 -0.22 6.04
C ARG A 28 -27.56 0.13 6.25
N HIS A 29 -28.48 -0.80 5.99
CA HIS A 29 -29.91 -0.60 6.14
C HIS A 29 -30.53 -1.52 7.22
N PRO A 30 -30.23 -1.32 8.51
CA PRO A 30 -30.70 -2.15 9.60
C PRO A 30 -32.23 -2.13 9.76
N ARG A 31 -32.92 -1.12 9.20
CA ARG A 31 -34.36 -1.03 9.14
C ARG A 31 -34.98 -1.75 7.94
N GLY A 32 -34.15 -2.30 7.06
CA GLY A 32 -34.54 -2.96 5.83
C GLY A 32 -34.57 -2.04 4.61
N ILE A 33 -34.35 -2.61 3.45
CA ILE A 33 -34.38 -1.97 2.13
C ILE A 33 -35.24 -2.80 1.17
N SER A 34 -35.95 -2.16 0.27
CA SER A 34 -36.80 -2.88 -0.68
C SER A 34 -36.00 -3.58 -1.77
N LEU A 35 -36.55 -4.64 -2.34
CA LEU A 35 -35.94 -5.38 -3.45
C LEU A 35 -35.69 -4.50 -4.69
N TYR A 36 -36.54 -3.50 -4.90
CA TYR A 36 -36.44 -2.58 -6.04
C TYR A 36 -35.30 -1.58 -5.84
N GLU A 37 -35.20 -1.00 -4.66
CA GLU A 37 -34.06 -0.08 -4.32
C GLU A 37 -32.72 -0.79 -4.39
N LEU A 38 -32.64 -2.05 -3.88
CA LEU A 38 -31.45 -2.88 -4.00
C LEU A 38 -31.07 -3.16 -5.46
N ALA A 39 -32.06 -3.50 -6.30
CA ALA A 39 -31.87 -3.79 -7.71
C ALA A 39 -31.38 -2.54 -8.47
N ASP A 40 -31.97 -1.39 -8.18
CA ASP A 40 -31.60 -0.10 -8.77
C ASP A 40 -30.19 0.34 -8.36
N ALA A 41 -29.88 0.29 -7.08
CA ALA A 41 -28.55 0.63 -6.54
C ALA A 41 -27.40 -0.19 -7.15
N LEU A 42 -27.70 -1.41 -7.62
CA LEU A 42 -26.74 -2.32 -8.24
C LEU A 42 -26.80 -2.33 -9.77
N GLY A 43 -27.75 -1.62 -10.37
CA GLY A 43 -27.99 -1.63 -11.81
C GLY A 43 -28.31 -3.03 -12.34
N VAL A 44 -29.08 -3.84 -11.58
CA VAL A 44 -29.49 -5.20 -11.96
C VAL A 44 -31.02 -5.34 -12.01
N THR A 45 -31.50 -6.41 -12.64
CA THR A 45 -32.92 -6.70 -12.64
C THR A 45 -33.39 -7.27 -11.27
N VAL A 46 -34.66 -7.07 -10.91
CA VAL A 46 -35.25 -7.64 -9.72
C VAL A 46 -35.07 -9.17 -9.65
N ARG A 47 -35.16 -9.85 -10.80
CA ARG A 47 -34.89 -11.30 -10.91
C ARG A 47 -33.47 -11.66 -10.50
N THR A 48 -32.48 -10.86 -10.94
CA THR A 48 -31.07 -11.03 -10.57
C THR A 48 -30.86 -10.75 -9.08
N MET A 49 -31.55 -9.73 -8.54
CA MET A 49 -31.46 -9.39 -7.14
C MET A 49 -32.04 -10.48 -6.22
N ARG A 50 -33.15 -11.11 -6.61
CA ARG A 50 -33.71 -12.27 -5.88
C ARG A 50 -32.71 -13.42 -5.78
N ARG A 51 -31.99 -13.70 -6.87
CA ARG A 51 -30.90 -14.71 -6.87
C ARG A 51 -29.79 -14.31 -5.90
N TYR A 52 -29.40 -13.04 -5.90
CA TYR A 52 -28.38 -12.54 -4.98
C TYR A 52 -28.82 -12.63 -3.52
N LEU A 53 -30.10 -12.31 -3.20
CA LEU A 53 -30.62 -12.50 -1.85
C LEU A 53 -30.63 -13.99 -1.43
N SER A 54 -30.88 -14.91 -2.35
CA SER A 54 -30.80 -16.35 -2.08
C SER A 54 -29.35 -16.78 -1.80
N GLU A 55 -28.37 -16.23 -2.55
CA GLU A 55 -26.94 -16.49 -2.32
C GLU A 55 -26.49 -15.88 -0.98
N ILE A 56 -26.90 -14.65 -0.65
CA ILE A 56 -26.61 -13.99 0.63
C ILE A 56 -27.29 -14.73 1.80
N GLY A 57 -28.54 -15.20 1.61
CA GLY A 57 -29.30 -15.94 2.62
C GLY A 57 -28.70 -17.33 2.95
N ALA A 58 -27.80 -17.87 2.13
CA ALA A 58 -27.02 -19.05 2.45
C ALA A 58 -25.92 -18.76 3.50
N GLU A 59 -25.45 -17.51 3.59
CA GLU A 59 -24.39 -17.07 4.49
C GLU A 59 -24.93 -16.32 5.72
N TYR A 60 -26.03 -15.56 5.55
CA TYR A 60 -26.62 -14.69 6.57
C TYR A 60 -28.09 -15.04 6.78
N GLU A 61 -28.62 -14.81 7.98
CA GLU A 61 -30.05 -14.87 8.23
C GLU A 61 -30.71 -13.58 7.73
N LEU A 62 -31.37 -13.69 6.56
CA LEU A 62 -32.13 -12.59 5.98
C LEU A 62 -33.54 -12.57 6.57
N GLU A 63 -33.96 -11.39 7.00
CA GLU A 63 -35.34 -11.13 7.43
C GLU A 63 -36.08 -10.30 6.39
N SER A 64 -37.33 -10.68 6.12
CA SER A 64 -38.25 -9.85 5.36
C SER A 64 -39.26 -9.20 6.29
N ILE A 65 -39.32 -7.88 6.26
CA ILE A 65 -40.22 -7.09 7.10
C ILE A 65 -41.34 -6.48 6.23
N PRO A 66 -42.60 -6.70 6.53
CA PRO A 66 -43.68 -6.05 5.80
C PRO A 66 -43.70 -4.53 6.09
N THR A 67 -43.92 -3.71 5.06
CA THR A 67 -44.14 -2.26 5.25
C THR A 67 -45.51 -1.97 5.86
N ARG A 68 -45.61 -0.92 6.70
CA ARG A 68 -46.88 -0.41 7.20
C ARG A 68 -47.73 0.10 6.02
N GLY A 69 -48.69 -0.68 5.59
CA GLY A 69 -49.57 -0.32 4.46
C GLY A 69 -49.74 -1.42 3.41
N GLY A 70 -49.05 -2.55 3.55
CA GLY A 70 -49.24 -3.75 2.72
C GLY A 70 -48.69 -3.57 1.29
N GLY A 71 -47.83 -4.46 0.85
CA GLY A 71 -47.41 -4.58 -0.55
C GLY A 71 -45.92 -4.68 -0.82
N GLN A 72 -45.07 -4.17 0.01
CA GLN A 72 -43.59 -4.28 -0.19
C GLN A 72 -42.93 -4.95 1.01
N LEU A 73 -42.02 -5.88 0.74
CA LEU A 73 -41.15 -6.47 1.75
C LEU A 73 -39.82 -5.72 1.77
N LEU A 74 -39.39 -5.33 2.97
CA LEU A 74 -38.05 -4.79 3.20
C LEU A 74 -37.13 -5.94 3.65
N TRP A 75 -35.97 -6.03 3.03
CA TRP A 75 -34.97 -7.05 3.32
C TRP A 75 -33.85 -6.46 4.17
N ARG A 76 -33.42 -7.19 5.19
CA ARG A 76 -32.29 -6.86 6.03
C ARG A 76 -31.57 -8.12 6.48
N ILE A 77 -30.30 -7.96 6.84
CA ILE A 77 -29.56 -8.96 7.62
C ILE A 77 -30.00 -8.81 9.08
N ARG A 78 -30.31 -9.93 9.76
CA ARG A 78 -30.67 -9.91 11.18
C ARG A 78 -29.60 -9.25 12.01
N PRO A 79 -29.88 -8.22 12.82
CA PRO A 79 -28.90 -7.55 13.66
C PRO A 79 -28.17 -8.50 14.63
N GLY A 80 -26.86 -8.42 14.72
CA GLY A 80 -26.06 -9.24 15.64
C GLY A 80 -25.66 -10.62 15.11
N GLU A 81 -25.98 -10.94 13.86
CA GLU A 81 -25.56 -12.19 13.27
C GLU A 81 -24.14 -12.11 12.70
N VAL A 82 -23.30 -13.06 13.13
CA VAL A 82 -21.97 -13.30 12.54
C VAL A 82 -22.19 -14.23 11.33
N PRO A 83 -21.51 -14.03 10.20
CA PRO A 83 -21.66 -14.90 9.05
C PRO A 83 -21.47 -16.37 9.44
N ARG A 84 -22.42 -17.23 9.06
CA ARG A 84 -22.44 -18.66 9.41
C ARG A 84 -21.24 -19.43 8.84
N LYS A 85 -20.65 -18.91 7.76
CA LYS A 85 -19.44 -19.46 7.14
C LYS A 85 -18.62 -18.33 6.51
N LEU A 86 -17.39 -18.21 6.91
CA LEU A 86 -16.45 -17.38 6.20
C LEU A 86 -15.90 -18.21 5.02
N GLU A 87 -16.42 -18.03 3.83
CA GLU A 87 -15.89 -18.64 2.62
C GLU A 87 -14.84 -17.73 1.97
N LEU A 88 -13.58 -18.06 2.18
CA LEU A 88 -12.49 -17.40 1.47
C LEU A 88 -12.40 -17.93 0.04
N ARG A 89 -12.61 -17.04 -0.93
CA ARG A 89 -12.29 -17.34 -2.34
C ARG A 89 -10.77 -17.47 -2.50
N ARG A 90 -10.33 -18.29 -3.45
CA ARG A 90 -8.90 -18.45 -3.75
C ARG A 90 -8.20 -17.11 -3.98
N THR A 91 -8.85 -16.17 -4.69
CA THR A 91 -8.31 -14.82 -4.92
C THR A 91 -8.16 -13.99 -3.64
N GLN A 92 -9.09 -14.11 -2.70
CA GLN A 92 -9.00 -13.46 -1.37
C GLN A 92 -7.89 -14.09 -0.54
N ALA A 93 -7.77 -15.42 -0.56
CA ALA A 93 -6.68 -16.13 0.10
C ALA A 93 -5.31 -15.68 -0.45
N TYR A 94 -5.14 -15.60 -1.79
CA TYR A 94 -3.92 -15.06 -2.39
C TYR A 94 -3.65 -13.61 -2.00
N ALA A 95 -4.67 -12.75 -1.97
CA ALA A 95 -4.52 -11.35 -1.57
C ALA A 95 -4.05 -11.22 -0.11
N LEU A 96 -4.60 -12.04 0.81
CA LEU A 96 -4.18 -12.06 2.21
C LEU A 96 -2.74 -12.57 2.38
N LEU A 97 -2.36 -13.62 1.66
CA LEU A 97 -0.99 -14.12 1.66
C LEU A 97 -0.01 -13.09 1.10
N ALA A 98 -0.38 -12.41 0.02
CA ALA A 98 0.41 -11.33 -0.56
C ALA A 98 0.60 -10.19 0.46
N ALA A 99 -0.48 -9.73 1.09
CA ALA A 99 -0.43 -8.70 2.12
C ALA A 99 0.48 -9.12 3.30
N ARG A 100 0.31 -10.34 3.83
CA ARG A 100 1.17 -10.86 4.91
C ARG A 100 2.65 -10.83 4.54
N LYS A 101 3.00 -11.22 3.30
CA LYS A 101 4.39 -11.22 2.82
C LYS A 101 5.03 -9.83 2.76
N HIS A 102 4.27 -8.78 2.52
CA HIS A 102 4.78 -7.41 2.61
C HIS A 102 5.21 -7.01 4.02
N PHE A 103 4.64 -7.64 5.04
CA PHE A 103 4.98 -7.39 6.45
C PHE A 103 6.07 -8.34 6.98
N GLU A 104 6.55 -9.29 6.19
CA GLU A 104 7.62 -10.23 6.58
C GLU A 104 8.88 -9.54 7.17
N PRO A 105 9.34 -8.38 6.68
CA PRO A 105 10.46 -7.64 7.29
C PRO A 105 10.22 -7.22 8.76
N MET A 106 8.95 -7.18 9.19
CA MET A 106 8.54 -6.81 10.57
C MET A 106 8.32 -8.03 11.47
N ARG A 107 8.72 -9.23 11.03
CA ARG A 107 8.59 -10.48 11.80
C ARG A 107 9.17 -10.32 13.22
N GLY A 108 8.42 -10.75 14.21
CA GLY A 108 8.74 -10.61 15.63
C GLY A 108 8.19 -9.34 16.27
N SER A 109 7.58 -8.42 15.50
CA SER A 109 6.83 -7.29 16.08
C SER A 109 5.38 -7.68 16.36
N THR A 110 4.75 -6.99 17.31
CA THR A 110 3.33 -7.17 17.64
C THR A 110 2.44 -7.00 16.40
N LEU A 111 2.74 -6.02 15.53
CA LEU A 111 2.01 -5.79 14.29
C LEU A 111 2.04 -7.02 13.36
N PHE A 112 3.20 -7.63 13.16
CA PHE A 112 3.32 -8.82 12.32
C PHE A 112 2.59 -10.01 12.92
N GLU A 113 2.74 -10.25 14.22
CA GLU A 113 2.10 -11.38 14.93
C GLU A 113 0.57 -11.28 14.86
N GLU A 114 -0.01 -10.08 15.02
CA GLU A 114 -1.44 -9.87 14.88
C GLU A 114 -1.94 -10.13 13.45
N ILE A 115 -1.21 -9.66 12.43
CA ILE A 115 -1.54 -9.95 11.03
C ILE A 115 -1.46 -11.46 10.76
N ASP A 116 -0.39 -12.13 11.22
CA ASP A 116 -0.20 -13.57 11.03
C ASP A 116 -1.30 -14.37 11.74
N LEU A 117 -1.65 -13.99 12.97
CA LEU A 117 -2.73 -14.60 13.73
C LEU A 117 -4.08 -14.49 13.01
N VAL A 118 -4.44 -13.29 12.51
CA VAL A 118 -5.70 -13.07 11.80
C VAL A 118 -5.73 -13.86 10.50
N VAL A 119 -4.66 -13.81 9.71
CA VAL A 119 -4.56 -14.56 8.46
C VAL A 119 -4.66 -16.07 8.72
N ASN A 120 -3.95 -16.61 9.71
CA ASN A 120 -4.00 -18.02 10.06
C ASN A 120 -5.39 -18.46 10.56
N ARG A 121 -6.09 -17.63 11.34
CA ARG A 121 -7.48 -17.89 11.74
C ARG A 121 -8.41 -17.94 10.53
N LEU A 122 -8.32 -16.98 9.61
CA LEU A 122 -9.12 -16.96 8.39
C LEU A 122 -8.90 -18.22 7.55
N PHE A 123 -7.64 -18.66 7.41
CA PHE A 123 -7.30 -19.90 6.71
C PHE A 123 -7.81 -21.14 7.45
N ALA A 124 -7.76 -21.19 8.78
CA ALA A 124 -8.31 -22.28 9.57
C ALA A 124 -9.82 -22.42 9.38
N PHE A 125 -10.56 -21.30 9.30
CA PHE A 125 -11.99 -21.30 8.96
C PHE A 125 -12.26 -21.81 7.54
N ALA A 126 -11.42 -21.44 6.57
CA ALA A 126 -11.55 -21.87 5.19
C ALA A 126 -11.17 -23.34 4.96
N ARG A 127 -10.37 -23.93 5.87
CA ARG A 127 -9.90 -25.34 5.80
C ARG A 127 -10.91 -26.36 6.34
N ARG A 128 -12.07 -25.96 6.87
CA ARG A 128 -13.06 -26.94 7.35
C ARG A 128 -13.55 -27.81 6.18
N PRO A 129 -13.48 -29.16 6.31
CA PRO A 129 -13.91 -30.08 5.26
C PRO A 129 -15.43 -29.92 5.05
N GLY A 130 -15.80 -29.23 4.01
CA GLY A 130 -17.18 -29.11 3.52
C GLY A 130 -17.24 -29.65 2.11
N ARG A 131 -18.34 -30.34 1.75
CA ARG A 131 -18.66 -30.73 0.38
C ARG A 131 -19.08 -29.49 -0.42
N GLY A 132 -18.12 -28.61 -0.77
CA GLY A 132 -18.37 -27.40 -1.52
C GLY A 132 -17.25 -27.09 -2.50
N PRO A 133 -17.42 -26.11 -3.42
CA PRO A 133 -16.42 -25.74 -4.41
C PRO A 133 -15.08 -25.24 -3.83
N ASN A 134 -15.01 -25.04 -2.50
CA ASN A 134 -13.83 -24.61 -1.76
C ASN A 134 -13.04 -25.75 -1.06
N ALA A 135 -13.47 -27.00 -1.18
CA ALA A 135 -12.81 -28.16 -0.59
C ALA A 135 -11.34 -28.30 -1.07
N GLY A 136 -10.97 -27.68 -2.16
CA GLY A 136 -9.60 -27.70 -2.70
C GLY A 136 -8.66 -26.61 -2.19
N LEU A 137 -9.06 -25.74 -1.24
CA LEU A 137 -8.16 -24.72 -0.68
C LEU A 137 -7.11 -25.33 0.26
N SER A 138 -7.49 -26.38 1.01
CA SER A 138 -6.59 -27.10 1.92
C SER A 138 -5.50 -27.92 1.21
N ASP A 139 -5.80 -28.42 0.00
CA ASP A 139 -4.88 -29.29 -0.75
C ASP A 139 -3.95 -28.50 -1.68
N ALA A 140 -4.17 -27.21 -1.85
CA ALA A 140 -3.53 -26.46 -2.91
C ALA A 140 -2.15 -25.90 -2.56
N ARG A 141 -1.66 -26.05 -1.30
CA ARG A 141 -0.42 -25.41 -0.83
C ARG A 141 -0.28 -23.98 -1.38
N LEU A 142 -1.32 -23.15 -1.14
CA LEU A 142 -1.37 -21.79 -1.68
C LEU A 142 -0.18 -20.96 -1.21
N GLU A 143 0.30 -21.21 0.01
CA GLU A 143 1.46 -20.56 0.61
C GLU A 143 2.74 -20.82 -0.18
N ASP A 144 2.90 -22.03 -0.73
CA ASP A 144 4.07 -22.42 -1.53
C ASP A 144 4.04 -21.84 -2.95
N ARG A 145 2.88 -21.33 -3.39
CA ARG A 145 2.66 -20.80 -4.75
C ARG A 145 2.73 -19.30 -4.83
N PHE A 146 2.86 -18.61 -3.69
CA PHE A 146 3.02 -17.16 -3.64
C PHE A 146 4.38 -16.84 -3.02
N LEU A 147 5.26 -16.28 -3.84
CA LEU A 147 6.57 -15.81 -3.41
C LEU A 147 6.65 -14.30 -3.63
N TYR A 148 6.92 -13.56 -2.56
CA TYR A 148 7.34 -12.18 -2.61
C TYR A 148 8.87 -12.14 -2.48
N LEU A 149 9.54 -11.57 -3.46
CA LEU A 149 10.99 -11.36 -3.43
C LEU A 149 11.26 -9.87 -3.19
N PRO A 150 11.57 -9.47 -1.98
CA PRO A 150 11.94 -8.10 -1.68
C PRO A 150 13.29 -7.78 -2.32
N HIS A 151 13.52 -6.52 -2.71
CA HIS A 151 14.74 -6.13 -3.41
C HIS A 151 15.98 -6.08 -2.51
N ALA A 152 15.87 -5.63 -1.31
CA ALA A 152 16.93 -5.60 -0.29
C ALA A 152 16.28 -5.48 1.09
N PRO A 153 15.62 -6.55 1.57
CA PRO A 153 14.82 -6.45 2.77
C PRO A 153 15.71 -6.15 3.98
N LYS A 154 15.24 -5.25 4.79
CA LYS A 154 15.81 -5.04 6.11
C LYS A 154 15.23 -6.06 7.08
N ASN A 155 16.04 -6.44 8.04
CA ASN A 155 15.61 -7.26 9.16
C ASN A 155 15.38 -6.36 10.39
N TYR A 156 14.12 -6.29 10.83
CA TYR A 156 13.73 -5.53 12.01
C TYR A 156 13.59 -6.37 13.28
N ALA A 157 14.09 -7.62 13.29
CA ALA A 157 14.02 -8.50 14.45
C ALA A 157 14.71 -7.91 15.70
N GLU A 158 15.74 -7.09 15.51
CA GLU A 158 16.43 -6.38 16.59
C GLU A 158 15.82 -5.00 16.92
N LYS A 159 14.75 -4.62 16.23
CA LYS A 159 14.04 -3.33 16.34
C LYS A 159 12.56 -3.50 16.71
N THR A 160 12.20 -4.65 17.26
CA THR A 160 10.81 -4.96 17.59
C THR A 160 10.23 -4.01 18.61
N GLN A 161 11.01 -3.64 19.63
CA GLN A 161 10.57 -2.70 20.67
C GLN A 161 10.31 -1.31 20.07
N GLU A 162 11.25 -0.77 19.29
CA GLU A 162 11.09 0.53 18.66
C GLU A 162 9.94 0.55 17.66
N LEU A 163 9.70 -0.57 16.96
CA LEU A 163 8.58 -0.71 16.04
C LEU A 163 7.24 -0.75 16.78
N ASP A 164 7.15 -1.50 17.87
CA ASP A 164 5.95 -1.63 18.69
C ASP A 164 5.59 -0.31 19.37
N ASP A 165 6.58 0.37 19.95
CA ASP A 165 6.40 1.70 20.55
C ASP A 165 5.94 2.73 19.51
N LEU A 166 6.55 2.70 18.31
CA LEU A 166 6.18 3.58 17.21
C LEU A 166 4.77 3.28 16.71
N PHE A 167 4.42 2.00 16.53
CA PHE A 167 3.08 1.58 16.12
C PHE A 167 2.02 2.02 17.14
N GLN A 168 2.30 1.82 18.45
CA GLN A 168 1.41 2.26 19.51
C GLN A 168 1.26 3.78 19.52
N ALA A 169 2.38 4.52 19.39
CA ALA A 169 2.38 5.97 19.39
C ALA A 169 1.55 6.55 18.21
N VAL A 170 1.65 5.97 17.02
CA VAL A 170 0.83 6.36 15.86
C VAL A 170 -0.64 6.01 16.08
N SER A 171 -0.93 4.79 16.55
CA SER A 171 -2.31 4.29 16.70
C SER A 171 -3.09 5.05 17.78
N ASP A 172 -2.42 5.37 18.89
CA ASP A 172 -3.03 5.99 20.07
C ASP A 172 -2.85 7.52 20.13
N LEU A 173 -2.17 8.11 19.14
CA LEU A 173 -1.80 9.53 19.10
C LEU A 173 -0.99 9.95 20.31
N ARG A 174 0.05 9.18 20.66
CA ARG A 174 0.89 9.43 21.84
C ARG A 174 2.26 10.00 21.45
N PRO A 175 2.81 10.95 22.22
CA PRO A 175 4.19 11.38 22.04
C PRO A 175 5.16 10.21 22.17
N LEU A 176 6.18 10.20 21.32
CA LEU A 176 7.27 9.23 21.36
C LEU A 176 8.58 9.94 21.61
N THR A 177 9.25 9.60 22.72
CA THR A 177 10.60 10.07 23.03
C THR A 177 11.61 9.01 22.64
N LEU A 178 12.67 9.41 21.94
CA LEU A 178 13.64 8.47 21.38
C LEU A 178 15.03 9.10 21.20
N SER A 179 16.06 8.27 21.15
CA SER A 179 17.38 8.64 20.66
C SER A 179 17.41 8.50 19.14
N TYR A 180 17.75 9.58 18.43
CA TYR A 180 17.77 9.60 16.96
C TYR A 180 19.13 10.01 16.41
N ARG A 181 19.69 9.15 15.55
CA ARG A 181 20.97 9.44 14.87
C ARG A 181 20.73 10.19 13.56
N SER A 182 21.04 11.49 13.55
CA SER A 182 20.93 12.30 12.32
C SER A 182 21.95 11.89 11.26
N ALA A 183 21.47 11.68 10.01
CA ALA A 183 22.37 11.39 8.89
C ALA A 183 23.31 12.55 8.56
N ALA A 184 22.82 13.78 8.64
CA ALA A 184 23.55 14.97 8.26
C ALA A 184 24.63 15.37 9.28
N ARG A 185 24.40 15.07 10.57
CA ARG A 185 25.28 15.49 11.66
C ARG A 185 26.10 14.36 12.27
N GLY A 186 25.76 13.09 11.97
CA GLY A 186 26.38 11.92 12.60
C GLY A 186 26.14 11.81 14.12
N ALA A 187 25.52 12.82 14.73
CA ALA A 187 25.28 12.91 16.16
C ALA A 187 23.94 12.26 16.54
N GLU A 188 23.92 11.67 17.72
CA GLU A 188 22.71 11.14 18.35
C GLU A 188 22.13 12.21 19.26
N GLU A 189 20.80 12.42 19.17
CA GLU A 189 20.07 13.44 19.95
C GLU A 189 18.81 12.79 20.56
N ARG A 190 18.54 13.09 21.82
CA ARG A 190 17.28 12.69 22.47
C ARG A 190 16.19 13.67 22.04
N ILE A 191 15.16 13.16 21.36
CA ILE A 191 14.08 13.99 20.80
C ILE A 191 12.72 13.44 21.19
N THR A 192 11.72 14.32 21.21
CA THR A 192 10.31 13.95 21.31
C THR A 192 9.61 14.30 20.00
N ILE A 193 8.86 13.35 19.50
CA ILE A 193 8.06 13.50 18.25
C ILE A 193 6.61 13.14 18.51
N HIS A 194 5.72 13.73 17.73
CA HIS A 194 4.32 13.33 17.60
C HIS A 194 4.16 12.56 16.28
N PRO A 195 4.16 11.22 16.29
CA PRO A 195 4.13 10.45 15.06
C PRO A 195 2.72 10.44 14.47
N TYR A 196 2.58 10.97 13.25
CA TYR A 196 1.31 11.12 12.55
C TYR A 196 0.95 9.92 11.68
N ALA A 197 1.94 9.31 11.02
CA ALA A 197 1.72 8.19 10.12
C ALA A 197 2.95 7.28 10.02
N LEU A 198 2.69 5.96 9.84
CA LEU A 198 3.69 4.99 9.41
C LEU A 198 3.71 4.88 7.90
N VAL A 199 4.91 4.82 7.32
CA VAL A 199 5.12 4.75 5.88
C VAL A 199 6.10 3.63 5.55
N LEU A 200 5.67 2.67 4.72
CA LEU A 200 6.54 1.67 4.15
C LEU A 200 7.04 2.16 2.78
N HIS A 201 8.35 2.28 2.64
CA HIS A 201 8.96 2.66 1.37
C HIS A 201 10.24 1.87 1.12
N ARG A 202 10.31 1.16 -0.01
CA ARG A 202 11.48 0.32 -0.41
C ARG A 202 11.98 -0.56 0.74
N ASP A 203 11.07 -1.38 1.28
CA ASP A 203 11.32 -2.32 2.39
C ASP A 203 11.86 -1.67 3.69
N SER A 204 11.71 -0.35 3.83
CA SER A 204 12.07 0.40 5.03
C SER A 204 10.86 1.04 5.67
N ILE A 205 10.89 1.13 7.00
CA ILE A 205 9.83 1.72 7.81
C ILE A 205 10.23 3.14 8.17
N TYR A 206 9.31 4.06 7.90
CA TYR A 206 9.44 5.48 8.22
C TYR A 206 8.22 5.94 9.01
N THR A 207 8.36 7.05 9.68
CA THR A 207 7.22 7.80 10.24
C THR A 207 7.29 9.26 9.82
N VAL A 208 6.15 9.82 9.46
CA VAL A 208 5.96 11.26 9.38
C VAL A 208 5.55 11.74 10.75
N ALA A 209 6.29 12.66 11.34
CA ALA A 209 6.06 13.13 12.70
C ALA A 209 6.37 14.61 12.85
N HIS A 210 5.67 15.26 13.75
CA HIS A 210 6.00 16.61 14.22
C HIS A 210 7.15 16.52 15.25
N HIS A 211 8.23 17.21 14.97
CA HIS A 211 9.38 17.32 15.87
C HIS A 211 9.10 18.42 16.90
N VAL A 212 8.80 18.04 18.13
CA VAL A 212 8.30 18.98 19.16
C VAL A 212 9.23 20.18 19.36
N ALA A 213 10.52 19.95 19.58
CA ALA A 213 11.48 21.03 19.84
C ALA A 213 11.77 21.93 18.63
N ARG A 214 11.45 21.49 17.40
CA ARG A 214 11.71 22.28 16.18
C ARG A 214 10.45 22.89 15.58
N GLY A 215 9.27 22.44 16.00
CA GLY A 215 7.99 22.93 15.48
C GLY A 215 7.72 22.59 14.01
N GLU A 216 8.32 21.53 13.48
CA GLU A 216 8.19 21.18 12.06
C GLU A 216 7.89 19.69 11.85
N ILE A 217 7.17 19.38 10.78
CA ILE A 217 6.88 18.01 10.39
C ILE A 217 8.05 17.45 9.58
N ARG A 218 8.55 16.27 9.97
CA ARG A 218 9.69 15.59 9.35
C ARG A 218 9.40 14.11 9.13
N THR A 219 10.18 13.51 8.25
CA THR A 219 10.23 12.05 8.06
C THR A 219 11.42 11.48 8.83
N PHE A 220 11.15 10.45 9.64
CA PHE A 220 12.14 9.72 10.42
C PHE A 220 12.18 8.26 9.97
N VAL A 221 13.37 7.65 9.94
CA VAL A 221 13.51 6.23 9.62
C VAL A 221 13.72 5.41 10.89
N LEU A 222 13.01 4.28 10.99
CA LEU A 222 13.08 3.40 12.16
C LEU A 222 14.50 2.93 12.48
N ASP A 223 15.31 2.66 11.45
CA ASP A 223 16.71 2.20 11.58
C ASP A 223 17.59 3.09 12.46
N ARG A 224 17.27 4.37 12.55
CA ARG A 224 18.01 5.38 13.31
C ARG A 224 17.41 5.71 14.65
N MET A 225 16.32 5.03 15.01
CA MET A 225 15.66 5.18 16.31
C MET A 225 16.24 4.18 17.30
N ARG A 226 16.44 4.60 18.53
CA ARG A 226 16.83 3.77 19.66
C ARG A 226 16.18 4.30 20.94
N ASP A 227 16.13 3.46 21.96
CA ASP A 227 15.67 3.81 23.30
C ASP A 227 14.33 4.54 23.25
N THR A 228 13.38 3.97 22.54
CA THR A 228 12.04 4.56 22.36
C THR A 228 11.23 4.44 23.65
N GLU A 229 10.42 5.44 23.90
CA GLU A 229 9.51 5.49 25.05
C GLU A 229 8.20 6.15 24.61
N CYS A 230 7.15 5.35 24.49
CA CYS A 230 5.81 5.83 24.18
C CYS A 230 5.16 6.38 25.45
N ALA A 231 4.64 7.62 25.42
CA ALA A 231 3.99 8.23 26.57
C ALA A 231 2.80 7.39 27.04
N ALA A 232 2.69 7.13 28.37
CA ALA A 232 1.68 6.25 28.92
C ALA A 232 0.26 6.82 28.83
N THR A 233 0.10 8.12 29.09
CA THR A 233 -1.22 8.78 29.22
C THR A 233 -1.38 10.02 28.35
N GLU A 234 -0.28 10.69 28.01
CA GLU A 234 -0.29 11.89 27.20
C GLU A 234 -0.70 11.57 25.76
N ARG A 235 -1.52 12.45 25.17
CA ARG A 235 -1.93 12.37 23.77
C ARG A 235 -1.76 13.72 23.09
N PHE A 236 -1.41 13.69 21.81
CA PHE A 236 -1.42 14.89 20.98
C PHE A 236 -2.65 14.88 20.06
N GLU A 237 -2.98 16.04 19.51
CA GLU A 237 -4.02 16.17 18.50
C GLU A 237 -3.37 16.10 17.10
N LEU A 238 -3.91 15.24 16.25
CA LEU A 238 -3.53 15.21 14.85
C LEU A 238 -4.15 16.43 14.15
N PRO A 239 -3.37 17.28 13.43
CA PRO A 239 -3.94 18.39 12.68
C PRO A 239 -5.02 17.92 11.72
N ALA A 240 -6.17 18.58 11.72
CA ALA A 240 -7.34 18.16 10.93
C ALA A 240 -7.09 18.21 9.41
N ASP A 241 -6.14 19.01 8.98
CA ASP A 241 -5.70 19.18 7.59
C ASP A 241 -4.51 18.29 7.21
N PHE A 242 -4.01 17.46 8.12
CA PHE A 242 -2.90 16.55 7.82
C PHE A 242 -3.38 15.38 6.96
N ASP A 243 -2.79 15.25 5.77
CA ASP A 243 -2.96 14.13 4.85
C ASP A 243 -1.58 13.60 4.46
N VAL A 244 -1.33 12.33 4.77
CA VAL A 244 -0.04 11.68 4.50
C VAL A 244 0.24 11.53 3.00
N GLU A 245 -0.78 11.32 2.17
CA GLU A 245 -0.60 11.24 0.72
C GLU A 245 -0.27 12.61 0.14
N ALA A 246 -0.99 13.66 0.58
CA ALA A 246 -0.70 15.04 0.23
C ALA A 246 0.69 15.48 0.72
N TYR A 247 1.13 14.98 1.88
CA TYR A 247 2.47 15.27 2.43
C TYR A 247 3.60 14.83 1.49
N PHE A 248 3.44 13.71 0.78
CA PHE A 248 4.42 13.19 -0.19
C PHE A 248 4.09 13.57 -1.64
N GLN A 249 2.99 14.28 -1.86
CA GLN A 249 2.60 14.70 -3.20
C GLN A 249 3.65 15.65 -3.79
N GLY A 250 4.17 15.32 -4.97
CA GLY A 250 5.22 16.10 -5.61
C GLY A 250 6.65 15.73 -5.21
N GLU A 251 6.83 14.73 -4.35
CA GLU A 251 8.15 14.23 -3.99
C GLU A 251 8.51 12.97 -4.76
N PHE A 252 9.78 12.85 -5.10
CA PHE A 252 10.33 11.62 -5.68
C PHE A 252 10.92 10.76 -4.56
N GLY A 253 10.05 10.04 -3.84
CA GLY A 253 10.41 9.27 -2.64
C GLY A 253 9.82 9.88 -1.37
N ILE A 254 10.57 9.79 -0.26
CA ILE A 254 10.08 10.12 1.09
C ILE A 254 10.70 11.40 1.69
N TRP A 255 11.64 12.03 0.99
CA TRP A 255 12.33 13.23 1.46
C TRP A 255 11.77 14.46 0.79
N ARG A 256 11.32 15.42 1.58
CA ARG A 256 10.77 16.68 1.11
C ARG A 256 11.85 17.75 0.91
N ASP A 257 11.65 18.56 -0.12
CA ASP A 257 12.33 19.84 -0.32
C ASP A 257 11.26 20.86 -0.77
N PRO A 258 11.17 22.02 -0.14
CA PRO A 258 10.13 23.01 -0.49
C PRO A 258 10.32 23.61 -1.89
N VAL A 259 11.49 23.43 -2.49
CA VAL A 259 11.80 23.99 -3.80
C VAL A 259 11.48 23.00 -4.91
N ALA A 260 10.35 23.19 -5.60
CA ALA A 260 9.98 22.37 -6.73
C ALA A 260 10.91 22.63 -7.94
N ARG A 261 11.48 21.55 -8.49
CA ARG A 261 12.40 21.59 -9.64
C ARG A 261 11.83 20.79 -10.79
N ARG A 262 11.89 21.35 -11.99
CA ARG A 262 11.57 20.61 -13.21
C ARG A 262 12.73 19.70 -13.55
N VAL A 263 12.43 18.41 -13.72
CA VAL A 263 13.40 17.38 -14.09
C VAL A 263 13.05 16.83 -15.46
N VAL A 264 14.03 16.74 -16.34
CA VAL A 264 13.90 16.16 -17.68
C VAL A 264 14.98 15.08 -17.85
N ILE A 265 14.54 13.86 -18.15
CA ILE A 265 15.42 12.71 -18.34
C ILE A 265 15.06 12.04 -19.67
N GLU A 266 16.04 11.73 -20.47
CA GLU A 266 15.90 10.96 -21.70
C GLU A 266 16.38 9.53 -21.49
N PHE A 267 15.62 8.59 -22.01
CA PHE A 267 15.92 7.17 -21.97
C PHE A 267 16.07 6.63 -23.39
N ASP A 268 17.02 5.72 -23.60
CA ASP A 268 17.17 5.02 -24.87
C ASP A 268 15.99 4.10 -25.20
N ALA A 269 15.97 3.51 -26.37
CA ALA A 269 14.88 2.64 -26.83
C ALA A 269 14.67 1.43 -25.91
N THR A 270 15.75 0.90 -25.30
CA THR A 270 15.69 -0.27 -24.42
C THR A 270 15.02 0.08 -23.08
N ALA A 271 15.41 1.19 -22.47
CA ALA A 271 14.82 1.65 -21.20
C ALA A 271 13.42 2.22 -21.40
N ALA A 272 13.13 2.81 -22.56
CA ALA A 272 11.87 3.46 -22.87
C ALA A 272 10.65 2.55 -22.71
N GLU A 273 10.78 1.27 -23.04
CA GLU A 273 9.69 0.29 -22.88
C GLU A 273 9.27 0.16 -21.42
N TYR A 274 10.25 0.04 -20.50
CA TYR A 274 9.99 -0.03 -19.06
C TYR A 274 9.43 1.26 -18.49
N ILE A 275 9.91 2.42 -18.98
CA ILE A 275 9.46 3.73 -18.50
C ILE A 275 8.00 4.00 -18.90
N ARG A 276 7.60 3.62 -20.11
CA ARG A 276 6.23 3.80 -20.59
C ARG A 276 5.19 3.04 -19.76
N MET A 277 5.58 1.89 -19.21
CA MET A 277 4.69 1.04 -18.40
C MET A 277 4.59 1.48 -16.93
N ARG A 278 5.39 2.47 -16.50
CA ARG A 278 5.49 2.86 -15.09
C ARG A 278 5.05 4.29 -14.87
N LYS A 279 4.32 4.50 -13.80
CA LYS A 279 4.08 5.84 -13.26
C LYS A 279 5.05 6.05 -12.11
N VAL A 280 6.20 6.69 -12.40
CA VAL A 280 7.28 6.92 -11.42
C VAL A 280 7.03 8.17 -10.58
N HIS A 281 6.22 9.13 -11.09
CA HIS A 281 5.86 10.35 -10.38
C HIS A 281 4.47 10.85 -10.79
N ALA A 282 3.77 11.54 -9.85
CA ALA A 282 2.42 12.03 -10.11
C ALA A 282 2.35 13.03 -11.27
N THR A 283 3.37 13.90 -11.39
CA THR A 283 3.44 14.96 -12.41
C THR A 283 4.11 14.53 -13.71
N GLN A 284 4.47 13.24 -13.86
CA GLN A 284 5.20 12.79 -15.04
C GLN A 284 4.44 13.02 -16.35
N LYS A 285 5.20 13.46 -17.36
CA LYS A 285 4.78 13.51 -18.75
C LYS A 285 5.80 12.77 -19.60
N LEU A 286 5.32 11.97 -20.54
CA LEU A 286 6.15 11.19 -21.44
C LEU A 286 6.03 11.73 -22.87
N GLN A 287 7.16 11.87 -23.55
CA GLN A 287 7.25 12.27 -24.95
C GLN A 287 8.14 11.27 -25.69
N ASN A 288 7.65 10.70 -26.79
CA ASN A 288 8.46 9.82 -27.61
C ASN A 288 9.56 10.62 -28.33
N LEU A 289 10.75 10.06 -28.40
CA LEU A 289 11.90 10.60 -29.12
C LEU A 289 12.14 9.80 -30.41
N ALA A 290 12.82 10.43 -31.36
CA ALA A 290 13.33 9.74 -32.52
C ALA A 290 14.23 8.56 -32.10
N GLY A 291 14.20 7.45 -32.85
CA GLY A 291 14.96 6.25 -32.49
C GLY A 291 14.36 5.38 -31.38
N GLY A 292 13.09 5.62 -31.00
CA GLY A 292 12.35 4.76 -30.07
C GLY A 292 12.56 5.10 -28.59
N GLY A 293 13.40 6.07 -28.27
CA GLY A 293 13.60 6.56 -26.90
C GLY A 293 12.38 7.29 -26.33
N VAL A 294 12.45 7.67 -25.07
CA VAL A 294 11.41 8.46 -24.39
C VAL A 294 12.02 9.55 -23.51
N ARG A 295 11.41 10.73 -23.54
CA ARG A 295 11.71 11.81 -22.61
C ARG A 295 10.66 11.82 -21.50
N LEU A 296 11.12 11.72 -20.27
CA LEU A 296 10.33 11.89 -19.06
C LEU A 296 10.53 13.31 -18.54
N THR A 297 9.44 14.02 -18.30
CA THR A 297 9.44 15.32 -17.63
C THR A 297 8.61 15.18 -16.35
N MET A 298 9.12 15.64 -15.22
CA MET A 298 8.40 15.68 -13.95
C MET A 298 8.85 16.89 -13.11
N THR A 299 8.07 17.24 -12.10
CA THR A 299 8.40 18.30 -11.13
C THR A 299 8.52 17.66 -9.78
N VAL A 300 9.70 17.77 -9.15
CA VAL A 300 10.03 17.14 -7.86
C VAL A 300 10.65 18.14 -6.91
N GLY A 301 10.47 17.94 -5.61
CA GLY A 301 11.17 18.73 -4.59
C GLY A 301 12.62 18.26 -4.46
N ASN A 302 12.87 17.06 -3.99
CA ASN A 302 14.20 16.56 -3.68
C ASN A 302 14.86 15.83 -4.87
N LEU A 303 16.07 16.27 -5.24
CA LEU A 303 16.84 15.67 -6.34
C LEU A 303 17.64 14.43 -5.94
N ASN A 304 17.99 14.23 -4.65
CA ASN A 304 18.82 13.10 -4.22
C ASN A 304 18.27 11.73 -4.61
N PRO A 305 16.96 11.44 -4.41
CA PRO A 305 16.39 10.17 -4.85
C PRO A 305 16.40 10.01 -6.37
N VAL A 306 16.33 11.13 -7.11
CA VAL A 306 16.38 11.12 -8.57
C VAL A 306 17.77 10.76 -9.06
N VAL A 307 18.84 11.28 -8.43
CA VAL A 307 20.24 10.90 -8.74
C VAL A 307 20.39 9.38 -8.67
N SER A 308 20.04 8.78 -7.53
CA SER A 308 20.16 7.33 -7.35
C SER A 308 19.36 6.55 -8.39
N TRP A 309 18.11 6.99 -8.65
CA TRP A 309 17.25 6.34 -9.63
C TRP A 309 17.78 6.45 -11.07
N VAL A 310 18.38 7.56 -11.46
CA VAL A 310 19.02 7.73 -12.79
C VAL A 310 20.21 6.80 -12.93
N LEU A 311 21.03 6.68 -11.87
CA LEU A 311 22.21 5.82 -11.87
C LEU A 311 21.86 4.32 -12.01
N GLU A 312 20.70 3.88 -11.55
CA GLU A 312 20.19 2.49 -11.77
C GLU A 312 20.09 2.14 -13.27
N TRP A 313 19.87 3.14 -14.13
CA TRP A 313 19.77 2.94 -15.59
C TRP A 313 21.12 2.98 -16.31
N GLY A 314 22.19 3.41 -15.62
CA GLY A 314 23.52 3.54 -16.20
C GLY A 314 23.50 4.39 -17.47
N ARG A 315 24.14 3.90 -18.54
CA ARG A 315 24.25 4.60 -19.83
C ARG A 315 22.93 4.78 -20.60
N ARG A 316 21.84 4.15 -20.12
CA ARG A 316 20.53 4.17 -20.78
C ARG A 316 19.66 5.38 -20.42
N ALA A 317 20.08 6.15 -19.41
CA ALA A 317 19.42 7.35 -19.00
C ALA A 317 20.37 8.56 -19.10
N ARG A 318 19.85 9.69 -19.57
CA ARG A 318 20.56 10.97 -19.63
C ARG A 318 19.70 12.06 -19.00
N VAL A 319 20.21 12.69 -17.95
CA VAL A 319 19.59 13.89 -17.41
C VAL A 319 19.83 15.06 -18.37
N VAL A 320 18.76 15.82 -18.63
CA VAL A 320 18.78 17.01 -19.48
C VAL A 320 18.61 18.27 -18.63
N GLU A 321 17.71 18.23 -17.65
CA GLU A 321 17.40 19.33 -16.72
C GLU A 321 17.12 18.79 -15.32
N PRO A 322 17.39 19.56 -14.25
CA PRO A 322 18.14 20.81 -14.22
C PRO A 322 19.66 20.57 -14.23
N GLU A 323 20.44 21.61 -14.50
CA GLU A 323 21.91 21.52 -14.54
C GLU A 323 22.49 20.99 -13.22
N GLU A 324 21.93 21.39 -12.07
CA GLU A 324 22.29 20.85 -10.75
C GLU A 324 22.22 19.31 -10.71
N LEU A 325 21.20 18.71 -11.30
CA LEU A 325 21.05 17.26 -11.34
C LEU A 325 22.03 16.62 -12.32
N VAL A 326 22.30 17.28 -13.46
CA VAL A 326 23.30 16.84 -14.45
C VAL A 326 24.69 16.78 -13.79
N GLU A 327 25.09 17.83 -13.08
CA GLU A 327 26.39 17.88 -12.40
C GLU A 327 26.51 16.79 -11.32
N ARG A 328 25.49 16.63 -10.47
CA ARG A 328 25.49 15.58 -9.42
C ARG A 328 25.65 14.18 -10.01
N VAL A 329 24.89 13.86 -11.08
CA VAL A 329 25.00 12.55 -11.75
C VAL A 329 26.38 12.38 -12.40
N ARG A 330 26.94 13.46 -12.97
CA ARG A 330 28.30 13.45 -13.57
C ARG A 330 29.38 13.18 -12.53
N GLU A 331 29.29 13.83 -11.36
CA GLU A 331 30.21 13.62 -10.24
C GLU A 331 30.19 12.18 -9.74
N GLU A 332 28.99 11.61 -9.53
CA GLU A 332 28.80 10.22 -9.10
C GLU A 332 29.39 9.23 -10.13
N LEU A 333 29.12 9.44 -11.43
CA LEU A 333 29.65 8.60 -12.49
C LEU A 333 31.19 8.70 -12.59
N LYS A 334 31.73 9.91 -12.41
CA LYS A 334 33.20 10.12 -12.41
C LYS A 334 33.86 9.42 -11.22
N GLY A 335 33.31 9.61 -10.01
CA GLY A 335 33.81 8.92 -8.82
C GLY A 335 33.71 7.39 -8.94
N ALA A 336 32.61 6.88 -9.48
CA ALA A 336 32.47 5.46 -9.73
C ALA A 336 33.53 4.95 -10.73
N LEU A 337 33.77 5.69 -11.82
CA LEU A 337 34.75 5.30 -12.82
C LEU A 337 36.16 5.24 -12.23
N GLU A 338 36.55 6.22 -11.39
CA GLU A 338 37.84 6.25 -10.70
C GLU A 338 38.09 4.99 -9.85
N LEU A 339 37.07 4.52 -9.10
CA LEU A 339 37.15 3.30 -8.30
C LEU A 339 37.46 2.05 -9.15
N TYR A 340 36.95 1.98 -10.38
CA TYR A 340 37.23 0.86 -11.27
C TYR A 340 38.55 0.99 -12.03
N GLN A 341 39.07 2.19 -12.25
CA GLN A 341 40.38 2.42 -12.88
C GLN A 341 41.52 2.06 -11.94
N ASP A 342 41.39 2.33 -10.65
CA ASP A 342 42.37 2.01 -9.62
C ASP A 342 42.36 0.53 -9.21
N ALA A 343 41.31 -0.22 -9.53
CA ALA A 343 41.20 -1.64 -9.23
C ALA A 343 42.16 -2.45 -10.15
N ARG A 344 43.41 -2.64 -9.73
CA ARG A 344 44.25 -3.66 -10.34
C ARG A 344 43.58 -5.02 -10.26
N PRO A 345 43.54 -5.81 -11.38
CA PRO A 345 42.92 -7.14 -11.33
C PRO A 345 43.70 -7.99 -10.30
N THR A 346 43.06 -8.35 -9.22
CA THR A 346 43.59 -9.33 -8.28
C THR A 346 43.82 -10.63 -9.06
N LYS A 347 45.12 -10.96 -9.30
CA LYS A 347 45.47 -12.25 -9.87
C LYS A 347 44.86 -13.34 -8.99
N ARG A 348 43.84 -14.04 -9.48
CA ARG A 348 43.39 -15.31 -8.88
C ARG A 348 44.62 -16.21 -8.86
N ARG A 349 45.14 -16.52 -7.67
CA ARG A 349 45.99 -17.67 -7.48
C ARG A 349 45.12 -18.92 -7.75
N ALA A 350 45.54 -19.69 -8.73
CA ALA A 350 45.00 -21.01 -9.07
C ALA A 350 45.24 -22.00 -7.94
#